data_0465a3c83dbace0be9a47e71bcb167fe
#
_entry.id   0465a3c83dbace0be9a47e71bcb167fe
#
_cell.length_a   1.000
_cell.length_b   1.000
_cell.length_c   1.000
_cell.angle_alpha   90.00
_cell.angle_beta   90.00
_cell.angle_gamma   90.00
#
_symmetry.space_group_name_H-M   'P 1'
#
loop_
_entity.id
_entity.type
_entity.pdbx_description
1 polymer ?
#
loop_
_entity_poly.entity_id
_entity_poly.type
_entity_poly.pdbx_seq_one_letter_code
_entity_poly.pdbx_strand_id
1 'polypeptide(L)'
;MSQRRISVIAPCRNERAHVVAFCDAVAAQELPEGVALEVLVADGMSDDGTRDLLAQRCAADPRFAMIDNPRRIVSSGLNRCIERARGEVIVRMDLHTRYESDYIVECLAALDRTGAANVGGPWRAEGEGATQEAVAAAFQSRWVTGGARSR
;
A
#
# COMPACT_ATOMS: atom_id res chain seq x y z
N MET A 1 12.03 0.15 -26.20
CA MET A 1 10.88 0.82 -25.56
C MET A 1 11.12 0.80 -24.07
N SER A 2 11.02 1.93 -23.38
CA SER A 2 11.18 1.97 -21.91
C SER A 2 10.06 1.17 -21.27
N GLN A 3 10.40 0.20 -20.42
CA GLN A 3 9.42 -0.58 -19.67
C GLN A 3 8.76 0.34 -18.65
N ARG A 4 7.42 0.48 -18.71
CA ARG A 4 6.66 1.24 -17.70
C ARG A 4 6.94 0.63 -16.32
N ARG A 5 7.22 1.47 -15.33
CA ARG A 5 7.51 1.00 -13.98
C ARG A 5 6.55 1.63 -12.98
N ILE A 6 6.17 0.86 -11.98
CA ILE A 6 5.33 1.27 -10.87
C ILE A 6 6.12 1.14 -9.58
N SER A 7 6.03 2.16 -8.71
CA SER A 7 6.57 2.10 -7.37
C SER A 7 5.43 2.01 -6.35
N VAL A 8 5.27 0.85 -5.72
CA VAL A 8 4.45 0.73 -4.52
C VAL A 8 5.24 1.30 -3.36
N ILE A 9 4.62 2.22 -2.60
CA ILE A 9 5.21 2.82 -1.41
C ILE A 9 4.35 2.52 -0.18
N ALA A 10 4.98 2.11 0.91
CA ALA A 10 4.29 1.75 2.14
C ALA A 10 5.02 2.30 3.38
N PRO A 11 4.35 3.06 4.25
CA PRO A 11 4.88 3.38 5.57
C PRO A 11 4.64 2.19 6.49
N CYS A 12 5.62 1.85 7.31
CA CYS A 12 5.56 0.73 8.23
C CYS A 12 6.14 1.10 9.59
N ARG A 13 5.47 0.71 10.67
CA ARG A 13 6.05 0.72 12.01
C ARG A 13 5.30 -0.22 12.94
N ASN A 14 6.02 -1.22 13.47
CA ASN A 14 5.46 -2.23 14.39
C ASN A 14 4.22 -2.92 13.81
N GLU A 15 4.38 -3.46 12.60
CA GLU A 15 3.32 -4.09 11.81
C GLU A 15 3.60 -5.61 11.61
N ARG A 16 4.24 -6.25 12.60
CA ARG A 16 4.63 -7.67 12.50
C ARG A 16 3.48 -8.59 12.10
N ALA A 17 2.28 -8.30 12.58
CA ALA A 17 1.10 -9.11 12.27
C ALA A 17 0.64 -9.00 10.80
N HIS A 18 0.99 -7.91 10.12
CA HIS A 18 0.49 -7.57 8.79
C HIS A 18 1.53 -7.69 7.68
N VAL A 19 2.82 -7.58 8.02
CA VAL A 19 3.90 -7.43 7.02
C VAL A 19 3.97 -8.58 6.03
N VAL A 20 3.78 -9.83 6.47
CA VAL A 20 3.85 -11.00 5.58
C VAL A 20 2.67 -10.99 4.61
N ALA A 21 1.45 -10.84 5.12
CA ALA A 21 0.24 -10.80 4.31
C ALA A 21 0.26 -9.63 3.31
N PHE A 22 0.75 -8.46 3.72
CA PHE A 22 0.95 -7.31 2.84
C PHE A 22 1.94 -7.64 1.71
N CYS A 23 3.11 -8.17 2.03
CA CYS A 23 4.11 -8.51 1.02
C CYS A 23 3.58 -9.53 0.00
N ASP A 24 2.83 -10.53 0.47
CA ASP A 24 2.23 -11.54 -0.40
C ASP A 24 1.13 -10.94 -1.29
N ALA A 25 0.28 -10.08 -0.74
CA ALA A 25 -0.77 -9.38 -1.50
C ALA A 25 -0.19 -8.47 -2.59
N VAL A 26 0.91 -7.75 -2.28
CA VAL A 26 1.60 -6.90 -3.27
C VAL A 26 2.30 -7.75 -4.34
N ALA A 27 2.92 -8.86 -3.94
CA ALA A 27 3.59 -9.77 -4.88
C ALA A 27 2.61 -10.46 -5.84
N ALA A 28 1.36 -10.67 -5.40
CA ALA A 28 0.27 -11.28 -6.15
C ALA A 28 -0.55 -10.30 -7.00
N GLN A 29 -0.21 -8.99 -6.99
CA GLN A 29 -0.92 -8.02 -7.82
C GLN A 29 -0.78 -8.34 -9.31
N GLU A 30 -1.90 -8.31 -10.00
CA GLU A 30 -1.95 -8.39 -11.45
C GLU A 30 -1.37 -7.11 -12.06
N LEU A 31 -0.51 -7.29 -13.05
CA LEU A 31 0.15 -6.17 -13.73
C LEU A 31 -0.06 -6.31 -15.23
N PRO A 32 -0.24 -5.20 -15.97
CA PRO A 32 -0.26 -5.24 -17.42
C PRO A 32 1.07 -5.77 -17.97
N GLU A 33 1.01 -6.38 -19.16
CA GLU A 33 2.22 -6.86 -19.84
C GLU A 33 3.26 -5.74 -20.02
N GLY A 34 4.51 -6.04 -19.74
CA GLY A 34 5.62 -5.09 -19.88
C GLY A 34 5.71 -4.06 -18.76
N VAL A 35 4.93 -4.17 -17.69
CA VAL A 35 5.02 -3.31 -16.51
C VAL A 35 5.92 -3.94 -15.44
N ALA A 36 6.92 -3.17 -14.96
CA ALA A 36 7.78 -3.58 -13.85
C ALA A 36 7.27 -2.99 -12.52
N LEU A 37 7.37 -3.77 -11.45
CA LEU A 37 7.01 -3.38 -10.09
C LEU A 37 8.26 -3.24 -9.22
N GLU A 38 8.34 -2.17 -8.45
CA GLU A 38 9.20 -2.07 -7.27
C GLU A 38 8.36 -1.75 -6.04
N VAL A 39 8.79 -2.22 -4.88
CA VAL A 39 8.08 -2.06 -3.61
C VAL A 39 9.03 -1.47 -2.58
N LEU A 40 8.72 -0.28 -2.11
CA LEU A 40 9.53 0.49 -1.17
C LEU A 40 8.79 0.59 0.16
N VAL A 41 9.30 -0.07 1.19
CA VAL A 41 8.70 -0.07 2.54
C VAL A 41 9.55 0.79 3.46
N ALA A 42 9.01 1.92 3.91
CA ALA A 42 9.69 2.80 4.85
C ALA A 42 9.40 2.37 6.29
N ASP A 43 10.36 1.68 6.90
CA ASP A 43 10.25 1.20 8.26
C ASP A 43 10.63 2.27 9.28
N GLY A 44 9.70 2.61 10.18
CA GLY A 44 9.82 3.58 11.27
C GLY A 44 10.66 3.06 12.45
N MET A 45 11.75 2.34 12.21
CA MET A 45 12.60 1.75 13.23
C MET A 45 11.82 0.81 14.15
N SER A 46 11.12 -0.14 13.55
CA SER A 46 10.32 -1.15 14.27
C SER A 46 11.19 -2.01 15.18
N ASP A 47 10.64 -2.39 16.33
CA ASP A 47 11.30 -3.16 17.39
C ASP A 47 10.52 -4.43 17.82
N ASP A 48 9.46 -4.77 17.08
CA ASP A 48 8.57 -5.93 17.31
C ASP A 48 8.90 -7.17 16.45
N GLY A 49 9.98 -7.11 15.64
CA GLY A 49 10.35 -8.14 14.67
C GLY A 49 9.87 -7.88 13.24
N THR A 50 9.16 -6.78 12.98
CA THR A 50 8.76 -6.35 11.63
C THR A 50 9.95 -6.25 10.69
N ARG A 51 11.07 -5.65 11.15
CA ARG A 51 12.28 -5.46 10.34
C ARG A 51 12.90 -6.76 9.85
N ASP A 52 12.91 -7.78 10.71
CA ASP A 52 13.47 -9.10 10.37
C ASP A 52 12.66 -9.76 9.24
N LEU A 53 11.33 -9.67 9.32
CA LEU A 53 10.43 -10.18 8.27
C LEU A 53 10.58 -9.41 6.96
N LEU A 54 10.72 -8.08 7.01
CA LEU A 54 10.98 -7.26 5.83
C LEU A 54 12.34 -7.59 5.21
N ALA A 55 13.38 -7.75 6.03
CA ALA A 55 14.72 -8.12 5.54
C ALA A 55 14.70 -9.49 4.83
N GLN A 56 13.99 -10.48 5.38
CA GLN A 56 13.78 -11.78 4.75
C GLN A 56 13.06 -11.65 3.40
N ARG A 57 12.02 -10.82 3.32
CA ARG A 57 11.30 -10.56 2.06
C ARG A 57 12.21 -9.91 1.03
N CYS A 58 12.97 -8.89 1.40
CA CYS A 58 13.90 -8.21 0.50
C CYS A 58 15.01 -9.15 -0.02
N ALA A 59 15.45 -10.10 0.80
CA ALA A 59 16.42 -11.11 0.36
C ALA A 59 15.80 -12.14 -0.60
N ALA A 60 14.53 -12.47 -0.44
CA ALA A 60 13.84 -13.47 -1.24
C ALA A 60 13.27 -12.91 -2.56
N ASP A 61 12.91 -11.64 -2.60
CA ASP A 61 12.28 -10.99 -3.75
C ASP A 61 12.93 -9.62 -4.04
N PRO A 62 13.72 -9.49 -5.11
CA PRO A 62 14.46 -8.27 -5.42
C PRO A 62 13.57 -7.06 -5.78
N ARG A 63 12.27 -7.26 -5.93
CA ARG A 63 11.32 -6.14 -6.11
C ARG A 63 11.14 -5.32 -4.85
N PHE A 64 11.39 -5.91 -3.66
CA PHE A 64 11.20 -5.27 -2.36
C PHE A 64 12.48 -4.62 -1.86
N ALA A 65 12.34 -3.42 -1.30
CA ALA A 65 13.40 -2.71 -0.59
C ALA A 65 12.87 -2.07 0.69
N MET A 66 13.59 -2.27 1.77
CA MET A 66 13.33 -1.61 3.05
C MET A 66 14.13 -0.31 3.14
N ILE A 67 13.48 0.76 3.60
CA ILE A 67 14.05 2.10 3.78
C ILE A 67 13.92 2.50 5.24
N ASP A 68 15.00 2.89 5.86
CA ASP A 68 14.95 3.39 7.23
C ASP A 68 14.23 4.73 7.31
N ASN A 69 13.30 4.85 8.27
CA ASN A 69 12.60 6.09 8.60
C ASN A 69 12.84 6.48 10.08
N PRO A 70 14.00 7.08 10.41
CA PRO A 70 14.35 7.40 11.80
C PRO A 70 13.43 8.45 12.44
N ARG A 71 12.66 9.21 11.65
CA ARG A 71 11.64 10.12 12.17
C ARG A 71 10.40 9.42 12.69
N ARG A 72 10.18 8.15 12.33
CA ARG A 72 9.09 7.29 12.81
C ARG A 72 7.67 7.82 12.54
N ILE A 73 7.51 8.77 11.63
CA ILE A 73 6.22 9.32 11.21
C ILE A 73 5.93 8.96 9.76
N VAL A 74 4.65 8.76 9.46
CA VAL A 74 4.16 8.29 8.15
C VAL A 74 4.64 9.19 7.01
N SER A 75 4.45 10.50 7.12
CA SER A 75 4.82 11.45 6.06
C SER A 75 6.31 11.43 5.72
N SER A 76 7.18 11.34 6.73
CA SER A 76 8.63 11.21 6.49
C SER A 76 8.97 9.90 5.78
N GLY A 77 8.31 8.80 6.15
CA GLY A 77 8.49 7.50 5.49
C GLY A 77 8.07 7.55 4.03
N LEU A 78 6.89 8.08 3.74
CA LEU A 78 6.39 8.23 2.37
C LEU A 78 7.31 9.11 1.53
N ASN A 79 7.77 10.25 2.05
CA ASN A 79 8.70 11.11 1.33
C ASN A 79 10.01 10.39 0.98
N ARG A 80 10.56 9.58 1.90
CA ARG A 80 11.74 8.77 1.63
C ARG A 80 11.53 7.71 0.57
N CYS A 81 10.34 7.12 0.52
CA CYS A 81 9.96 6.21 -0.57
C CYS A 81 9.89 6.97 -1.90
N ILE A 82 9.21 8.13 -1.92
CA ILE A 82 9.07 8.96 -3.15
C ILE A 82 10.44 9.38 -3.68
N GLU A 83 11.36 9.81 -2.82
CA GLU A 83 12.73 10.19 -3.21
C GLU A 83 13.52 9.05 -3.88
N ARG A 84 13.18 7.80 -3.57
CA ARG A 84 13.84 6.60 -4.10
C ARG A 84 13.06 5.91 -5.21
N ALA A 85 11.80 6.26 -5.38
CA ALA A 85 10.94 5.69 -6.39
C ALA A 85 11.46 5.97 -7.80
N ARG A 86 11.45 4.93 -8.64
CA ARG A 86 11.86 4.99 -10.05
C ARG A 86 10.70 4.77 -11.00
N GLY A 87 9.52 4.52 -10.45
CA GLY A 87 8.29 4.34 -11.19
C GLY A 87 7.70 5.65 -11.69
N GLU A 88 7.07 5.61 -12.85
CA GLU A 88 6.30 6.72 -13.40
C GLU A 88 4.98 6.93 -12.63
N VAL A 89 4.48 5.86 -12.04
CA VAL A 89 3.28 5.86 -11.20
C VAL A 89 3.66 5.40 -9.80
N ILE A 90 3.22 6.16 -8.81
CA ILE A 90 3.38 5.82 -7.39
C ILE A 90 2.05 5.32 -6.86
N VAL A 91 2.05 4.13 -6.27
CA VAL A 91 0.89 3.52 -5.63
C VAL A 91 1.15 3.42 -4.12
N ARG A 92 0.39 4.16 -3.32
CA ARG A 92 0.44 3.98 -1.86
C ARG A 92 -0.40 2.79 -1.46
N MET A 93 0.21 1.88 -0.70
CA MET A 93 -0.47 0.72 -0.10
C MET A 93 -0.08 0.63 1.37
N ASP A 94 -1.06 0.64 2.27
CA ASP A 94 -0.83 0.57 3.72
C ASP A 94 -0.88 -0.90 4.19
N LEU A 95 -0.03 -1.28 5.16
CA LEU A 95 0.19 -2.68 5.54
C LEU A 95 -1.04 -3.38 6.14
N HIS A 96 -1.87 -2.64 6.86
CA HIS A 96 -3.08 -3.14 7.51
C HIS A 96 -4.33 -3.07 6.62
N THR A 97 -4.17 -2.82 5.32
CA THR A 97 -5.26 -2.78 4.33
C THR A 97 -5.23 -4.04 3.48
N ARG A 98 -6.39 -4.62 3.21
CA ARG A 98 -6.54 -5.71 2.23
C ARG A 98 -6.76 -5.11 0.85
N TYR A 99 -6.07 -5.66 -0.12
CA TYR A 99 -6.17 -5.25 -1.53
C TYR A 99 -6.58 -6.44 -2.38
N GLU A 100 -7.51 -6.21 -3.30
CA GLU A 100 -7.83 -7.19 -4.34
C GLU A 100 -6.63 -7.33 -5.31
N SER A 101 -6.51 -8.47 -5.99
CA SER A 101 -5.36 -8.75 -6.88
C SER A 101 -5.29 -7.82 -8.08
N ASP A 102 -6.41 -7.23 -8.48
CA ASP A 102 -6.56 -6.33 -9.61
C ASP A 102 -6.44 -4.83 -9.23
N TYR A 103 -6.16 -4.52 -7.96
CA TYR A 103 -6.17 -3.13 -7.48
C TYR A 103 -5.24 -2.21 -8.27
N ILE A 104 -4.01 -2.65 -8.56
CA ILE A 104 -3.03 -1.83 -9.30
C ILE A 104 -3.47 -1.67 -10.75
N VAL A 105 -3.92 -2.74 -11.43
CA VAL A 105 -4.32 -2.66 -12.83
C VAL A 105 -5.57 -1.79 -13.02
N GLU A 106 -6.53 -1.84 -12.09
CA GLU A 106 -7.70 -0.98 -12.11
C GLU A 106 -7.35 0.51 -11.86
N CYS A 107 -6.44 0.79 -10.92
CA CYS A 107 -5.93 2.15 -10.73
C CYS A 107 -5.24 2.69 -11.98
N LEU A 108 -4.41 1.89 -12.65
CA LEU A 108 -3.74 2.29 -13.89
C LEU A 108 -4.76 2.56 -15.01
N ALA A 109 -5.74 1.66 -15.17
CA ALA A 109 -6.80 1.84 -16.15
C ALA A 109 -7.62 3.12 -15.89
N ALA A 110 -7.88 3.43 -14.63
CA ALA A 110 -8.54 4.66 -14.24
C ALA A 110 -7.71 5.92 -14.56
N LEU A 111 -6.39 5.91 -14.27
CA LEU A 111 -5.48 7.01 -14.62
C LEU A 111 -5.47 7.23 -16.14
N ASP A 112 -5.28 6.16 -16.92
CA ASP A 112 -5.18 6.23 -18.38
C ASP A 112 -6.49 6.70 -19.01
N ARG A 113 -7.64 6.27 -18.49
CA ARG A 113 -8.97 6.67 -18.97
C ARG A 113 -9.33 8.12 -18.65
N THR A 114 -8.96 8.60 -17.47
CA THR A 114 -9.42 9.90 -16.97
C THR A 114 -8.42 11.02 -17.18
N GLY A 115 -7.14 10.71 -17.36
CA GLY A 115 -6.04 11.69 -17.31
C GLY A 115 -5.89 12.38 -15.95
N ALA A 116 -6.49 11.84 -14.90
CA ALA A 116 -6.40 12.40 -13.55
C ALA A 116 -4.98 12.27 -12.99
N ALA A 117 -4.57 13.24 -12.18
CA ALA A 117 -3.28 13.19 -11.50
C ALA A 117 -3.27 12.21 -10.32
N ASN A 118 -4.43 11.83 -9.80
CA ASN A 118 -4.59 10.90 -8.69
C ASN A 118 -5.90 10.12 -8.81
N VAL A 119 -5.85 8.84 -8.51
CA VAL A 119 -7.01 7.95 -8.47
C VAL A 119 -6.91 7.06 -7.23
N GLY A 120 -8.03 6.49 -6.79
CA GLY A 120 -8.06 5.51 -5.71
C GLY A 120 -9.29 4.63 -5.81
N GLY A 121 -9.19 3.44 -5.21
CA GLY A 121 -10.32 2.51 -5.12
C GLY A 121 -11.29 2.87 -3.99
N PRO A 122 -12.49 2.29 -3.99
CA PRO A 122 -13.44 2.43 -2.89
C PRO A 122 -12.86 1.78 -1.63
N TRP A 123 -12.99 2.49 -0.52
CA TRP A 123 -12.57 1.98 0.78
C TRP A 123 -13.76 1.40 1.55
N ARG A 124 -13.58 0.22 2.15
CA ARG A 124 -14.54 -0.40 3.04
C ARG A 124 -13.90 -0.62 4.40
N ALA A 125 -14.58 -0.16 5.45
CA ALA A 125 -14.19 -0.52 6.81
C ALA A 125 -14.58 -1.97 7.07
N GLU A 126 -13.63 -2.78 7.53
CA GLU A 126 -13.85 -4.14 8.01
C GLU A 126 -13.40 -4.23 9.47
N GLY A 127 -13.99 -5.11 10.24
CA GLY A 127 -13.63 -5.33 11.62
C GLY A 127 -13.90 -6.76 12.05
N GLU A 128 -13.16 -7.23 13.02
CA GLU A 128 -13.33 -8.55 13.65
C GLU A 128 -13.91 -8.38 15.05
N GLY A 129 -15.05 -9.04 15.30
CA GLY A 129 -15.77 -8.98 16.55
C GLY A 129 -16.69 -7.77 16.71
N ALA A 130 -17.64 -7.86 17.63
CA ALA A 130 -18.80 -6.96 17.74
C ALA A 130 -18.45 -5.47 17.78
N THR A 131 -17.38 -5.08 18.48
CA THR A 131 -16.99 -3.66 18.58
C THR A 131 -16.46 -3.11 17.28
N GLN A 132 -15.55 -3.85 16.61
CA GLN A 132 -14.97 -3.39 15.34
C GLN A 132 -16.00 -3.45 14.20
N GLU A 133 -16.89 -4.43 14.19
CA GLU A 133 -18.00 -4.52 13.25
C GLU A 133 -18.97 -3.33 13.41
N ALA A 134 -19.28 -2.94 14.64
CA ALA A 134 -20.09 -1.75 14.91
C ALA A 134 -19.42 -0.46 14.42
N VAL A 135 -18.10 -0.32 14.62
CA VAL A 135 -17.32 0.81 14.09
C VAL A 135 -17.31 0.79 12.56
N ALA A 136 -17.08 -0.37 11.95
CA ALA A 136 -17.11 -0.52 10.50
C ALA A 136 -18.49 -0.16 9.90
N ALA A 137 -19.56 -0.62 10.52
CA ALA A 137 -20.92 -0.27 10.12
C ALA A 137 -21.20 1.24 10.26
N ALA A 138 -20.69 1.88 11.32
CA ALA A 138 -20.80 3.32 11.50
C ALA A 138 -20.07 4.08 10.37
N PHE A 139 -18.86 3.68 10.01
CA PHE A 139 -18.12 4.29 8.88
C PHE A 139 -18.79 4.12 7.52
N GLN A 140 -19.58 3.06 7.34
CA GLN A 140 -20.36 2.85 6.11
C GLN A 140 -21.71 3.59 6.12
N SER A 141 -22.11 4.16 7.27
CA SER A 141 -23.36 4.85 7.41
C SER A 141 -23.31 6.27 6.82
N ARG A 142 -24.28 6.58 5.94
CA ARG A 142 -24.47 7.94 5.41
C ARG A 142 -24.66 9.01 6.49
N TRP A 143 -25.11 8.62 7.66
CA TRP A 143 -25.33 9.54 8.78
C TRP A 143 -24.04 9.96 9.48
N VAL A 144 -23.04 9.07 9.53
CA VAL A 144 -21.73 9.35 10.13
C VAL A 144 -20.82 10.06 9.14
N THR A 145 -20.84 9.66 7.87
CA THR A 145 -19.95 10.20 6.83
C THR A 145 -20.51 11.39 6.07
N GLY A 146 -21.69 11.90 6.47
CA GLY A 146 -22.32 13.05 5.82
C GLY A 146 -22.68 12.83 4.35
N GLY A 147 -22.81 11.57 3.93
CA GLY A 147 -23.08 11.20 2.53
C GLY A 147 -21.85 11.30 1.62
N ALA A 148 -20.66 11.52 2.18
CA ALA A 148 -19.43 11.40 1.41
C ALA A 148 -19.33 9.97 0.85
N ARG A 149 -19.36 9.88 -0.46
CA ARG A 149 -19.19 8.60 -1.17
C ARG A 149 -17.69 8.37 -1.35
N SER A 150 -17.10 7.53 -0.49
CA SER A 150 -15.85 6.85 -0.86
C SER A 150 -16.23 5.85 -1.95
N ARG A 151 -16.13 6.26 -3.20
CA ARG A 151 -16.33 5.43 -4.36
C ARG A 151 -15.02 5.23 -5.08
#